data_a8eaabc24ab52742966827674216d98b
#
_entry.id   a8eaabc24ab52742966827674216d98b
#
_cell.length_a   1.000
_cell.length_b   1.000
_cell.length_c   1.000
_cell.angle_alpha   90.00
_cell.angle_beta   90.00
_cell.angle_gamma   90.00
#
_symmetry.space_group_name_H-M   'P 1'
#
loop_
_entity.id
_entity.type
_entity.pdbx_description
1 polymer ?
#
loop_
_entity_poly.entity_id
_entity_poly.type
_entity_poly.pdbx_seq_one_letter_code
_entity_poly.pdbx_strand_id
1 'polypeptide(L)'
;MATARRFPPQVVRALDATKVLRIRAGSAPHRFIGIWVVVAGGRVFVRSWELAATGWYHTLRREAAGEIQVGTRTLAISARAVRSESVLRRVDEAYAAKYSTPGSVKYVRGLRRGRRRASTTELLPA
;
A
#
# COMPACT_ATOMS: atom_id res chain seq x y z
N MET A 1 -10.09 -10.50 -22.67
CA MET A 1 -9.35 -9.44 -21.99
C MET A 1 -9.39 -9.65 -20.49
N ALA A 2 -8.26 -9.69 -19.86
CA ALA A 2 -8.21 -9.93 -18.43
C ALA A 2 -8.57 -8.65 -17.67
N THR A 3 -9.57 -8.71 -16.80
CA THR A 3 -9.83 -7.66 -15.82
C THR A 3 -8.79 -7.76 -14.71
N ALA A 4 -8.33 -6.62 -14.22
CA ALA A 4 -7.44 -6.60 -13.07
C ALA A 4 -8.12 -7.31 -11.90
N ARG A 5 -7.42 -8.25 -11.27
CA ARG A 5 -7.93 -8.95 -10.10
C ARG A 5 -8.03 -7.96 -8.93
N ARG A 6 -9.04 -8.16 -8.11
CA ARG A 6 -9.19 -7.44 -6.85
C ARG A 6 -9.26 -8.43 -5.71
N PHE A 7 -8.87 -7.97 -4.53
CA PHE A 7 -9.05 -8.79 -3.34
C PHE A 7 -10.53 -9.03 -3.08
N PRO A 8 -10.88 -10.20 -2.52
CA PRO A 8 -12.27 -10.45 -2.09
C PRO A 8 -12.75 -9.39 -1.11
N PRO A 9 -14.07 -9.10 -1.05
CA PRO A 9 -14.59 -8.06 -0.16
C PRO A 9 -14.18 -8.18 1.29
N GLN A 10 -14.10 -9.39 1.84
CA GLN A 10 -13.70 -9.59 3.23
C GLN A 10 -12.23 -9.20 3.47
N VAL A 11 -11.35 -9.42 2.48
CA VAL A 11 -9.94 -9.01 2.57
C VAL A 11 -9.85 -7.49 2.50
N VAL A 12 -10.58 -6.87 1.57
CA VAL A 12 -10.63 -5.41 1.44
C VAL A 12 -11.11 -4.77 2.74
N ARG A 13 -12.16 -5.32 3.36
CA ARG A 13 -12.65 -4.80 4.65
C ARG A 13 -11.61 -4.93 5.74
N ALA A 14 -10.89 -6.05 5.79
CA ALA A 14 -9.84 -6.25 6.79
C ALA A 14 -8.69 -5.25 6.59
N LEU A 15 -8.30 -4.99 5.34
CA LEU A 15 -7.24 -4.04 5.03
C LEU A 15 -7.67 -2.59 5.31
N ASP A 16 -8.94 -2.27 5.10
CA ASP A 16 -9.47 -0.95 5.41
C ASP A 16 -9.51 -0.71 6.92
N ALA A 17 -9.79 -1.75 7.69
CA ALA A 17 -9.89 -1.65 9.15
C ALA A 17 -8.55 -1.69 9.86
N THR A 18 -7.51 -2.28 9.26
CA THR A 18 -6.21 -2.38 9.93
C THR A 18 -5.44 -1.06 9.85
N LYS A 19 -4.84 -0.66 10.95
CA LYS A 19 -4.01 0.54 10.99
C LYS A 19 -2.63 0.29 10.36
N VAL A 20 -2.07 -0.88 10.62
CA VAL A 20 -0.72 -1.25 10.16
C VAL A 20 -0.82 -2.55 9.36
N LEU A 21 -0.41 -2.49 8.11
CA LEU A 21 -0.28 -3.66 7.25
C LEU A 21 1.13 -4.21 7.36
N ARG A 22 1.26 -5.51 7.54
CA ARG A 22 2.56 -6.17 7.50
C ARG A 22 2.82 -6.68 6.10
N ILE A 23 3.93 -6.23 5.51
CA ILE A 23 4.31 -6.53 4.13
C ILE A 23 5.76 -7.04 4.07
N ARG A 24 5.98 -7.97 3.16
CA ARG A 24 7.31 -8.46 2.81
C ARG A 24 7.45 -8.35 1.29
N ALA A 25 8.34 -7.49 0.82
CA ALA A 25 8.52 -7.24 -0.61
C ALA A 25 9.53 -8.21 -1.21
N GLY A 26 9.25 -8.63 -2.44
CA GLY A 26 10.15 -9.49 -3.20
C GLY A 26 10.12 -10.95 -2.78
N SER A 27 11.05 -11.72 -3.33
CA SER A 27 11.15 -13.16 -3.10
C SER A 27 12.21 -13.54 -2.06
N ALA A 28 13.09 -12.60 -1.69
CA ALA A 28 14.13 -12.86 -0.70
C ALA A 28 13.49 -13.00 0.70
N PRO A 29 14.10 -13.78 1.62
CA PRO A 29 13.52 -14.05 2.94
C PRO A 29 13.69 -12.88 3.90
N HIS A 30 13.06 -11.75 3.58
CA HIS A 30 13.02 -10.59 4.47
C HIS A 30 11.98 -10.78 5.55
N ARG A 31 12.12 -10.00 6.64
CA ARG A 31 11.08 -9.92 7.65
C ARG A 31 9.90 -9.10 7.13
N PHE A 32 8.71 -9.41 7.64
CA PHE A 32 7.57 -8.52 7.44
C PHE A 32 7.80 -7.21 8.18
N ILE A 33 7.43 -6.11 7.54
CA ILE A 33 7.50 -4.78 8.13
C ILE A 33 6.10 -4.17 8.17
N GLY A 34 5.88 -3.25 9.10
CA GLY A 34 4.59 -2.56 9.24
C GLY A 34 4.57 -1.28 8.44
N ILE A 35 3.54 -1.10 7.63
CA ILE A 35 3.32 0.14 6.86
C ILE A 35 1.86 0.54 6.96
N TRP A 36 1.57 1.77 6.59
CA TRP A 36 0.19 2.24 6.47
C TRP A 36 -0.42 1.76 5.15
N VAL A 37 -1.73 1.53 5.17
CA VAL A 37 -2.48 1.04 4.02
C VAL A 37 -3.81 1.76 3.95
N VAL A 38 -4.26 2.06 2.72
CA VAL A 38 -5.58 2.64 2.51
C VAL A 38 -6.33 1.87 1.44
N VAL A 39 -7.66 1.97 1.51
CA VAL A 39 -8.57 1.43 0.50
C VAL A 39 -9.33 2.60 -0.11
N ALA A 40 -9.40 2.63 -1.42
CA ALA A 40 -10.17 3.62 -2.16
C ALA A 40 -10.85 2.94 -3.34
N GLY A 41 -12.17 3.02 -3.41
CA GLY A 41 -12.94 2.39 -4.48
C GLY A 41 -12.76 0.88 -4.57
N GLY A 42 -12.59 0.21 -3.43
CA GLY A 42 -12.35 -1.24 -3.39
C GLY A 42 -10.94 -1.66 -3.80
N ARG A 43 -10.06 -0.72 -4.03
CA ARG A 43 -8.67 -0.94 -4.42
C ARG A 43 -7.74 -0.62 -3.26
N VAL A 44 -6.64 -1.34 -3.14
CA VAL A 44 -5.72 -1.25 -2.00
C VAL A 44 -4.44 -0.54 -2.42
N PHE A 45 -4.05 0.48 -1.67
CA PHE A 45 -2.88 1.30 -1.98
C PHE A 45 -1.98 1.47 -0.77
N VAL A 46 -0.69 1.60 -1.05
CA VAL A 46 0.33 1.92 -0.06
C VAL A 46 1.24 3.02 -0.59
N ARG A 47 1.87 3.76 0.33
CA ARG A 47 2.90 4.75 0.03
C ARG A 47 4.08 4.55 0.95
N SER A 48 5.27 4.89 0.49
CA SER A 48 6.48 4.75 1.28
C SER A 48 6.87 6.07 1.91
N TRP A 49 7.01 6.07 3.23
CA TRP A 49 7.64 7.18 3.94
C TRP A 49 9.16 7.15 3.72
N GLU A 50 9.73 5.96 3.84
CA GLU A 50 11.16 5.75 3.63
C GLU A 50 11.46 5.55 2.15
N LEU A 51 12.37 6.32 1.61
CA LEU A 51 12.71 6.31 0.18
C LEU A 51 14.12 5.78 -0.09
N ALA A 52 14.75 5.13 0.90
CA ALA A 52 16.08 4.55 0.72
C ALA A 52 16.05 3.43 -0.32
N ALA A 53 17.13 3.33 -1.11
CA ALA A 53 17.21 2.37 -2.22
C ALA A 53 17.11 0.91 -1.76
N THR A 54 17.43 0.62 -0.50
CA THR A 54 17.34 -0.73 0.08
C THR A 54 16.00 -1.00 0.72
N GLY A 55 15.08 -0.03 0.71
CA GLY A 55 13.78 -0.16 1.36
C GLY A 55 12.80 -1.04 0.58
N TRP A 56 11.70 -1.41 1.26
CA TRP A 56 10.68 -2.31 0.70
C TRP A 56 10.06 -1.78 -0.58
N TYR A 57 9.91 -0.46 -0.67
CA TYR A 57 9.29 0.17 -1.83
C TYR A 57 10.11 -0.09 -3.12
N HIS A 58 11.42 0.08 -3.04
CA HIS A 58 12.29 -0.16 -4.19
C HIS A 58 12.33 -1.63 -4.58
N THR A 59 12.34 -2.52 -3.60
CA THR A 59 12.25 -3.96 -3.84
C THR A 59 10.93 -4.30 -4.54
N LEU A 60 9.83 -3.75 -4.05
CA LEU A 60 8.51 -4.00 -4.64
C LEU A 60 8.43 -3.46 -6.07
N ARG A 61 9.09 -2.35 -6.36
CA ARG A 61 9.14 -1.82 -7.72
C ARG A 61 9.94 -2.72 -8.68
N ARG A 62 11.06 -3.26 -8.21
CA ARG A 62 11.89 -4.12 -9.04
C ARG A 62 11.24 -5.46 -9.32
N GLU A 63 10.65 -6.08 -8.32
CA GLU A 63 10.14 -7.45 -8.43
C GLU A 63 8.63 -7.50 -8.64
N ALA A 64 7.90 -6.43 -8.36
CA ALA A 64 6.46 -6.31 -8.52
C ALA A 64 5.67 -7.42 -7.79
N ALA A 65 6.25 -8.03 -6.76
CA ALA A 65 5.68 -9.16 -6.05
C ALA A 65 6.11 -9.13 -4.58
N GLY A 66 5.30 -9.74 -3.73
CA GLY A 66 5.58 -9.85 -2.31
C GLY A 66 4.47 -10.60 -1.61
N GLU A 67 4.41 -10.43 -0.29
CA GLU A 67 3.40 -11.05 0.56
C GLU A 67 2.89 -10.05 1.59
N ILE A 68 1.62 -10.18 1.95
CA ILE A 68 1.01 -9.41 3.04
C ILE A 68 0.36 -10.36 4.03
N GLN A 69 0.28 -9.91 5.29
CA GLN A 69 -0.44 -10.65 6.32
C GLN A 69 -1.79 -9.99 6.56
N VAL A 70 -2.85 -10.78 6.47
CA VAL A 70 -4.22 -10.34 6.71
C VAL A 70 -4.80 -11.27 7.77
N GLY A 71 -4.94 -10.77 9.00
CA GLY A 71 -5.27 -11.62 10.13
C GLY A 71 -4.19 -12.68 10.33
N THR A 72 -4.59 -13.96 10.31
CA THR A 72 -3.66 -15.09 10.43
C THR A 72 -3.18 -15.62 9.08
N ARG A 73 -3.62 -14.99 7.97
CA ARG A 73 -3.31 -15.46 6.63
C ARG A 73 -2.16 -14.68 6.03
N THR A 74 -1.33 -15.36 5.25
CA THR A 74 -0.32 -14.73 4.41
C THR A 74 -0.79 -14.85 2.96
N LEU A 75 -0.87 -13.72 2.28
CA LEU A 75 -1.36 -13.65 0.90
C LEU A 75 -0.24 -13.18 -0.02
N ALA A 76 -0.05 -13.89 -1.12
CA ALA A 76 0.83 -13.44 -2.18
C ALA A 76 0.18 -12.27 -2.92
N ILE A 77 0.97 -11.24 -3.22
CA ILE A 77 0.48 -10.05 -3.91
C ILE A 77 1.37 -9.71 -5.10
N SER A 78 0.78 -9.01 -6.04
CA SER A 78 1.51 -8.27 -7.06
C SER A 78 1.37 -6.77 -6.81
N ALA A 79 2.27 -5.99 -7.38
CA ALA A 79 2.32 -4.55 -7.16
C ALA A 79 2.33 -3.81 -8.49
N ARG A 80 1.61 -2.70 -8.54
CA ARG A 80 1.54 -1.86 -9.73
C ARG A 80 1.69 -0.39 -9.34
N ALA A 81 2.61 0.30 -10.01
CA ALA A 81 2.80 1.73 -9.79
C ALA A 81 1.56 2.51 -10.25
N VAL A 82 1.16 3.50 -9.47
CA VAL A 82 0.01 4.36 -9.77
C VAL A 82 0.53 5.71 -10.28
N ARG A 83 0.09 6.11 -11.46
CA ARG A 83 0.50 7.37 -12.09
C ARG A 83 -0.67 8.29 -12.41
N SER A 84 -1.91 7.79 -12.39
CA SER A 84 -3.10 8.58 -12.65
C SER A 84 -3.30 9.62 -11.56
N GLU A 85 -3.36 10.89 -11.94
CA GLU A 85 -3.55 12.00 -10.99
C GLU A 85 -4.88 11.87 -10.25
N SER A 86 -5.94 11.41 -10.92
CA SER A 86 -7.23 11.23 -10.27
C SER A 86 -7.18 10.14 -9.20
N VAL A 87 -6.43 9.06 -9.46
CA VAL A 87 -6.25 7.99 -8.47
C VAL A 87 -5.36 8.48 -7.32
N LEU A 88 -4.26 9.18 -7.63
CA LEU A 88 -3.39 9.74 -6.60
C LEU A 88 -4.16 10.65 -5.65
N ARG A 89 -5.08 11.45 -6.18
CA ARG A 89 -5.91 12.35 -5.38
C ARG A 89 -6.86 11.57 -4.46
N ARG A 90 -7.46 10.50 -4.96
CA ARG A 90 -8.31 9.64 -4.12
C ARG A 90 -7.50 8.99 -2.99
N VAL A 91 -6.27 8.60 -3.28
CA VAL A 91 -5.38 8.04 -2.26
C VAL A 91 -5.00 9.10 -1.23
N ASP A 92 -4.74 10.34 -1.67
CA ASP A 92 -4.52 11.47 -0.75
C ASP A 92 -5.68 11.60 0.25
N GLU A 93 -6.90 11.58 -0.26
CA GLU A 93 -8.10 11.70 0.56
C GLU A 93 -8.27 10.51 1.51
N ALA A 94 -7.98 9.31 1.03
CA ALA A 94 -8.08 8.10 1.83
C ALA A 94 -7.10 8.12 3.01
N TYR A 95 -5.87 8.57 2.79
CA TYR A 95 -4.91 8.73 3.89
C TYR A 95 -5.38 9.76 4.92
N ALA A 96 -5.88 10.90 4.46
CA ALA A 96 -6.37 11.94 5.35
C ALA A 96 -7.57 11.47 6.19
N ALA A 97 -8.46 10.69 5.59
CA ALA A 97 -9.64 10.19 6.28
C ALA A 97 -9.29 9.10 7.30
N LYS A 98 -8.39 8.20 6.95
CA LYS A 98 -8.07 7.04 7.80
C LYS A 98 -7.11 7.38 8.94
N TYR A 99 -6.08 8.17 8.66
CA TYR A 99 -5.02 8.50 9.62
C TYR A 99 -5.19 9.93 10.11
N SER A 100 -6.25 10.16 10.86
CA SER A 100 -6.69 11.50 11.26
C SER A 100 -6.33 11.88 12.69
N THR A 101 -5.61 11.03 13.42
CA THR A 101 -5.18 11.36 14.77
C THR A 101 -4.16 12.51 14.76
N PRO A 102 -4.07 13.31 15.82
CA PRO A 102 -3.11 14.43 15.88
C PRO A 102 -1.67 14.00 15.59
N GLY A 103 -1.25 12.84 16.08
CA GLY A 103 0.10 12.32 15.83
C GLY A 103 0.33 11.84 14.40
N SER A 104 -0.71 11.58 13.64
CA SER A 104 -0.62 11.09 12.26
C SER A 104 -0.60 12.19 11.22
N VAL A 105 -1.17 13.36 11.52
CA VAL A 105 -1.42 14.42 10.53
C VAL A 105 -0.16 14.88 9.80
N LYS A 106 0.95 15.03 10.52
CA LYS A 106 2.20 15.47 9.89
C LYS A 106 2.73 14.44 8.87
N TYR A 107 2.55 13.15 9.15
CA TYR A 107 2.97 12.10 8.23
C TYR A 107 2.05 12.05 7.01
N VAL A 108 0.74 12.23 7.21
CA VAL A 108 -0.21 12.32 6.11
C VAL A 108 0.16 13.47 5.17
N ARG A 109 0.50 14.64 5.71
CA ARG A 109 0.95 15.77 4.89
C ARG A 109 2.16 15.42 4.05
N GLY A 110 3.15 14.75 4.64
CA GLY A 110 4.35 14.33 3.92
C GLY A 110 4.05 13.31 2.82
N LEU A 111 3.13 12.37 3.09
CA LEU A 111 2.73 11.35 2.12
C LEU A 111 1.91 11.92 0.96
N ARG A 112 1.38 13.13 1.07
CA ARG A 112 0.54 13.75 0.04
C ARG A 112 1.34 14.60 -0.94
N ARG A 113 2.66 14.57 -0.89
CA ARG A 113 3.47 15.41 -1.77
C ARG A 113 4.78 14.73 -2.16
N GLY A 114 5.35 15.22 -3.27
CA GLY A 114 6.69 14.87 -3.71
C GLY A 114 6.87 13.39 -4.00
N ARG A 115 8.07 12.90 -3.74
CA ARG A 115 8.43 11.51 -4.04
C ARG A 115 7.65 10.50 -3.21
N ARG A 116 7.23 10.87 -2.00
CA ARG A 116 6.40 10.00 -1.17
C ARG A 116 5.02 9.79 -1.79
N ARG A 117 4.43 10.85 -2.32
CA ARG A 117 3.18 10.75 -3.08
C ARG A 117 3.38 9.93 -4.35
N ALA A 118 4.49 10.14 -5.05
CA ALA A 118 4.83 9.41 -6.27
C ALA A 118 5.11 7.92 -6.00
N SER A 119 5.34 7.53 -4.75
CA SER A 119 5.55 6.13 -4.39
C SER A 119 4.26 5.32 -4.35
N THR A 120 3.12 5.91 -4.67
CA THR A 120 1.83 5.21 -4.62
C THR A 120 1.87 3.92 -5.42
N THR A 121 1.54 2.83 -4.75
CA THR A 121 1.56 1.49 -5.33
C THR A 121 0.23 0.83 -5.04
N GLU A 122 -0.38 0.23 -6.05
CA GLU A 122 -1.58 -0.59 -5.86
C GLU A 122 -1.15 -2.01 -5.59
N LEU A 123 -1.74 -2.62 -4.55
CA LEU A 123 -1.55 -4.03 -4.24
C LEU A 123 -2.72 -4.83 -4.82
N LEU A 124 -2.38 -5.92 -5.48
CA LEU A 124 -3.34 -6.80 -6.16
C LEU A 124 -3.06 -8.23 -5.73
N PRO A 125 -4.07 -9.12 -5.77
CA PRO A 125 -3.79 -10.54 -5.59
C PRO A 125 -2.81 -11.03 -6.66
N ALA A 126 -1.89 -11.88 -6.25
CA ALA A 126 -0.94 -12.47 -7.18
C ALA A 126 -1.62 -13.40 -8.19
#